data_09411dccad807cc6141726e9731a46f5
#
_entry.id   09411dccad807cc6141726e9731a46f5
#
_cell.length_a   1.000
_cell.length_b   1.000
_cell.length_c   1.000
_cell.angle_alpha   90.00
_cell.angle_beta   90.00
_cell.angle_gamma   90.00
#
_symmetry.space_group_name_H-M   'P 1'
#
loop_
_entity.id
_entity.type
_entity.pdbx_description
1 polymer ?
#
loop_
_entity_poly.entity_id
_entity_poly.type
_entity_poly.pdbx_seq_one_letter_code
_entity_poly.pdbx_strand_id
1 'polypeptide(L)'
;GAGGELGEAGASRPGKDSSRQAHRVERQEKMPEKHGMIIPFRAESLLSVAEFIKVQRSTDDEPDDNAADAAANLDHLSITRDGERVASKVRFDLDLPSAAEDDVVLGDGIPLPEWDYRKNLLLEDHVRLAELTPSIHDPRAAPCALPEHLRRTARRLHRQFAALTPGRRWLKAQVDGTELDLDAVVRAATDRATGHHPSDQLYLSLEKRERDLACLALADLSLSTDSWVSSEARVIDVIRDSLLLFGEALLATGDSFALCGFSSVKRSNVRFHRLKDFDQRFDDRARGRIMAIKPGYYTRLGAAIRHATTILDRQRAARRILLILSDGKPNDLDLYDGRYGIEDTRVAVVEARNRGVVPFCVTIDREGASYLPHLFGPAGYAVIRQPDELPARLPMFYAQLTR
;
A
#
# COMPACT_ATOMS: atom_id res chain seq x y z
N GLY A 1 -8.69 -1.02 90.25
CA GLY A 1 -10.11 -1.04 90.05
C GLY A 1 -10.42 -1.09 88.59
N ALA A 2 -10.96 -2.18 88.19
CA ALA A 2 -12.21 -2.44 87.51
C ALA A 2 -12.24 -1.74 86.11
N GLY A 3 -12.41 -2.41 85.01
CA GLY A 3 -13.37 -3.52 84.77
C GLY A 3 -14.23 -3.07 83.62
N GLY A 4 -14.54 -3.92 82.66
CA GLY A 4 -15.65 -3.79 81.75
C GLY A 4 -15.26 -3.83 80.28
N GLU A 5 -15.34 -4.94 79.74
CA GLU A 5 -16.33 -5.64 78.89
C GLU A 5 -16.42 -5.09 77.46
N LEU A 6 -15.83 -5.74 76.54
CA LEU A 6 -16.25 -6.71 75.55
C LEU A 6 -17.65 -6.46 74.96
N GLY A 7 -17.67 -5.98 73.71
CA GLY A 7 -18.74 -6.06 72.75
C GLY A 7 -18.29 -6.86 71.59
N GLU A 8 -18.76 -8.07 71.44
CA GLU A 8 -18.63 -8.91 70.24
C GLU A 8 -19.37 -8.29 69.10
N ALA A 9 -18.58 -7.93 68.05
CA ALA A 9 -19.15 -7.68 66.76
C ALA A 9 -18.79 -8.87 65.84
N GLY A 10 -19.84 -9.53 65.40
CA GLY A 10 -19.79 -10.76 64.61
C GLY A 10 -18.90 -10.64 63.38
N ALA A 11 -18.01 -11.57 63.30
CA ALA A 11 -17.19 -11.78 62.12
C ALA A 11 -18.10 -12.33 61.00
N SER A 12 -18.46 -11.48 60.07
CA SER A 12 -18.94 -11.94 58.77
C SER A 12 -17.73 -12.52 58.00
N ARG A 13 -17.80 -13.80 57.74
CA ARG A 13 -16.83 -14.52 56.92
C ARG A 13 -16.80 -13.84 55.55
N PRO A 14 -15.66 -13.43 54.99
CA PRO A 14 -15.56 -12.98 53.63
C PRO A 14 -15.82 -14.19 52.71
N GLY A 15 -16.73 -14.02 51.78
CA GLY A 15 -17.05 -15.02 50.79
C GLY A 15 -15.83 -15.36 49.93
N LYS A 16 -15.80 -16.55 49.39
CA LYS A 16 -14.73 -17.12 48.54
C LYS A 16 -14.42 -16.38 47.22
N ASP A 17 -14.88 -15.15 47.06
CA ASP A 17 -14.73 -14.36 45.84
C ASP A 17 -13.50 -13.44 45.83
N SER A 18 -12.68 -13.43 46.90
CA SER A 18 -11.51 -12.55 46.98
C SER A 18 -10.27 -13.02 46.21
N SER A 19 -10.31 -14.21 45.60
CA SER A 19 -9.18 -14.77 44.83
C SER A 19 -9.11 -14.31 43.36
N ARG A 20 -10.12 -13.55 42.89
CA ARG A 20 -10.22 -13.07 41.51
C ARG A 20 -10.07 -11.55 41.44
N GLN A 21 -9.04 -10.99 42.04
CA GLN A 21 -8.76 -9.57 41.88
C GLN A 21 -7.95 -9.35 40.59
N ALA A 22 -8.50 -8.51 39.72
CA ALA A 22 -7.77 -7.98 38.60
C ALA A 22 -6.65 -7.03 39.09
N HIS A 23 -5.41 -7.32 38.78
CA HIS A 23 -4.30 -6.45 39.10
C HIS A 23 -3.93 -5.63 37.85
N ARG A 24 -3.89 -4.33 38.03
CA ARG A 24 -3.32 -3.42 37.03
C ARG A 24 -1.83 -3.69 36.91
N VAL A 25 -1.36 -3.98 35.70
CA VAL A 25 0.07 -4.15 35.45
C VAL A 25 0.69 -2.75 35.31
N GLU A 26 1.15 -2.18 36.41
CA GLU A 26 1.75 -0.83 36.41
C GLU A 26 3.23 -0.82 36.04
N ARG A 27 3.94 -1.95 36.06
CA ARG A 27 5.38 -2.00 35.82
C ARG A 27 5.81 -3.29 35.15
N GLN A 28 6.53 -3.13 34.06
CA GLN A 28 7.16 -4.23 33.33
C GLN A 28 8.44 -4.77 34.01
N GLU A 29 8.94 -4.09 35.04
CA GLU A 29 10.25 -4.38 35.66
C GLU A 29 10.32 -5.65 36.50
N LYS A 30 9.19 -6.36 36.72
CA LYS A 30 9.13 -7.55 37.60
C LYS A 30 8.46 -8.75 36.95
N MET A 31 8.72 -9.04 35.70
CA MET A 31 8.36 -10.34 35.11
C MET A 31 9.48 -11.35 35.42
N PRO A 32 9.16 -12.56 35.92
CA PRO A 32 10.16 -13.60 36.11
C PRO A 32 10.72 -14.04 34.75
N GLU A 33 12.03 -14.14 34.66
CA GLU A 33 12.82 -14.42 33.45
C GLU A 33 12.53 -15.73 32.71
N LYS A 34 11.53 -16.51 33.12
CA LYS A 34 11.29 -17.84 32.58
C LYS A 34 10.23 -17.95 31.49
N HIS A 35 9.48 -16.86 31.18
CA HIS A 35 8.53 -16.84 30.07
C HIS A 35 8.66 -15.50 29.35
N GLY A 36 9.78 -15.36 28.67
CA GLY A 36 10.29 -14.13 28.14
C GLY A 36 9.37 -13.45 27.12
N MET A 37 8.43 -12.68 27.60
CA MET A 37 7.75 -11.68 26.78
C MET A 37 8.32 -10.31 27.15
N ILE A 38 9.32 -9.88 26.41
CA ILE A 38 9.84 -8.53 26.49
C ILE A 38 8.88 -7.66 25.68
N ILE A 39 8.12 -6.82 26.35
CA ILE A 39 7.30 -5.81 25.69
C ILE A 39 8.16 -4.54 25.58
N PRO A 40 8.70 -4.23 24.39
CA PRO A 40 9.45 -3.00 24.22
C PRO A 40 8.49 -1.79 24.24
N PHE A 41 8.96 -0.70 24.78
CA PHE A 41 8.23 0.53 25.06
C PHE A 41 7.81 1.37 23.83
N ARG A 42 7.91 0.83 22.62
CA ARG A 42 7.54 1.56 21.40
C ARG A 42 6.26 0.98 20.79
N ALA A 43 5.40 1.84 20.28
CA ALA A 43 4.16 1.47 19.60
C ALA A 43 4.38 0.43 18.48
N GLU A 44 5.54 0.43 17.85
CA GLU A 44 5.99 -0.53 16.85
C GLU A 44 6.01 -1.98 17.35
N SER A 45 6.30 -2.18 18.62
CA SER A 45 6.38 -3.52 19.21
C SER A 45 5.03 -4.03 19.70
N LEU A 46 4.06 -3.16 19.88
CA LEU A 46 2.71 -3.58 20.23
C LEU A 46 2.02 -4.29 19.06
N LEU A 47 2.37 -3.95 17.84
CA LEU A 47 1.87 -4.64 16.64
C LEU A 47 2.47 -6.05 16.52
N SER A 48 3.75 -6.23 16.86
CA SER A 48 4.36 -7.55 16.89
C SER A 48 3.84 -8.41 18.05
N VAL A 49 3.42 -7.78 19.16
CA VAL A 49 2.80 -8.48 20.29
C VAL A 49 1.42 -9.02 19.94
N ALA A 50 0.65 -8.34 19.08
CA ALA A 50 -0.62 -8.85 18.60
C ALA A 50 -0.43 -10.15 17.75
N GLU A 51 0.71 -10.34 17.12
CA GLU A 51 1.07 -11.61 16.46
C GLU A 51 1.52 -12.71 17.45
N PHE A 52 2.10 -12.33 18.60
CA PHE A 52 2.64 -13.28 19.58
C PHE A 52 1.67 -13.67 20.67
N ILE A 53 0.65 -12.87 20.97
CA ILE A 53 -0.42 -13.27 21.88
C ILE A 53 -1.34 -14.23 21.10
N LYS A 54 -0.99 -15.50 21.06
CA LYS A 54 -1.92 -16.58 20.76
C LYS A 54 -2.94 -16.63 21.88
N VAL A 55 -3.96 -15.78 21.81
CA VAL A 55 -5.16 -15.96 22.58
C VAL A 55 -5.79 -17.27 22.09
N GLN A 56 -5.64 -18.34 22.85
CA GLN A 56 -6.34 -19.58 22.57
C GLN A 56 -7.83 -19.29 22.68
N ARG A 57 -8.50 -19.19 21.55
CA ARG A 57 -9.94 -19.10 21.47
C ARG A 57 -10.56 -20.37 22.06
N SER A 58 -11.47 -20.23 22.98
CA SER A 58 -12.43 -21.28 23.25
C SER A 58 -13.30 -21.45 22.01
N THR A 59 -13.46 -22.70 21.59
CA THR A 59 -14.29 -23.13 20.46
C THR A 59 -15.77 -23.01 20.82
N ASP A 60 -16.30 -21.79 20.87
CA ASP A 60 -17.73 -21.57 20.77
C ASP A 60 -17.99 -20.73 19.53
N ASP A 61 -18.74 -21.34 18.61
CA ASP A 61 -18.96 -20.96 17.21
C ASP A 61 -19.91 -19.75 17.05
N GLU A 62 -19.68 -18.65 17.76
CA GLU A 62 -20.32 -17.40 17.37
C GLU A 62 -19.28 -16.43 16.84
N PRO A 63 -19.57 -15.77 15.70
CA PRO A 63 -18.67 -14.74 15.14
C PRO A 63 -18.70 -13.53 16.07
N ASP A 64 -17.78 -13.50 17.00
CA ASP A 64 -17.66 -12.42 17.94
C ASP A 64 -17.00 -11.22 17.25
N ASP A 65 -17.77 -10.16 17.01
CA ASP A 65 -17.31 -8.85 16.55
C ASP A 65 -16.30 -8.19 17.53
N ASN A 66 -15.98 -8.88 18.60
CA ASN A 66 -15.20 -8.38 19.74
C ASN A 66 -13.68 -8.59 19.65
N ALA A 67 -13.15 -9.25 18.61
CA ALA A 67 -11.69 -9.40 18.50
C ALA A 67 -10.97 -8.07 18.24
N ALA A 68 -11.68 -7.13 17.61
CA ALA A 68 -11.18 -5.77 17.39
C ALA A 68 -11.23 -4.91 18.67
N ASP A 69 -12.26 -5.12 19.49
CA ASP A 69 -12.38 -4.47 20.80
C ASP A 69 -11.37 -5.04 21.81
N ALA A 70 -10.98 -6.30 21.67
CA ALA A 70 -9.96 -6.92 22.50
C ALA A 70 -8.56 -6.35 22.26
N ALA A 71 -8.25 -5.96 21.02
CA ALA A 71 -6.99 -5.30 20.68
C ALA A 71 -6.99 -3.80 21.05
N ALA A 72 -8.16 -3.20 21.26
CA ALA A 72 -8.30 -1.76 21.49
C ALA A 72 -8.25 -1.32 22.97
N ASN A 73 -8.20 -2.22 23.93
CA ASN A 73 -8.24 -1.85 25.36
C ASN A 73 -7.31 -2.73 26.21
N LEU A 74 -6.03 -2.38 26.29
CA LEU A 74 -5.03 -3.04 27.17
C LEU A 74 -4.79 -2.29 28.48
N ASP A 75 -5.84 -1.82 29.16
CA ASP A 75 -5.67 -1.18 30.47
C ASP A 75 -5.61 -2.17 31.63
N HIS A 76 -6.18 -3.38 31.50
CA HIS A 76 -6.23 -4.36 32.56
C HIS A 76 -5.95 -5.78 32.06
N LEU A 77 -4.91 -6.40 32.57
CA LEU A 77 -4.66 -7.83 32.44
C LEU A 77 -5.21 -8.53 33.68
N SER A 78 -6.23 -9.37 33.49
CA SER A 78 -6.73 -10.24 34.55
C SER A 78 -5.88 -11.49 34.59
N ILE A 79 -5.11 -11.67 35.67
CA ILE A 79 -4.34 -12.88 35.92
C ILE A 79 -5.14 -13.74 36.90
N THR A 80 -5.66 -14.84 36.42
CA THR A 80 -6.27 -15.86 37.29
C THR A 80 -5.22 -16.87 37.69
N ARG A 81 -5.11 -17.12 39.01
CA ARG A 81 -4.17 -18.09 39.59
C ARG A 81 -4.59 -19.56 39.42
N ASP A 82 -5.81 -19.82 39.02
CA ASP A 82 -6.38 -21.18 39.03
C ASP A 82 -6.60 -21.79 37.65
N GLY A 83 -5.85 -21.42 36.64
CA GLY A 83 -5.87 -22.11 35.36
C GLY A 83 -7.20 -22.16 34.58
N GLU A 84 -8.25 -21.51 35.08
CA GLU A 84 -9.49 -21.34 34.33
C GLU A 84 -9.36 -20.27 33.27
N ARG A 85 -9.78 -20.59 32.07
CA ARG A 85 -9.73 -19.73 30.90
C ARG A 85 -10.68 -18.55 31.04
N VAL A 86 -10.18 -17.37 31.28
CA VAL A 86 -10.97 -16.13 31.27
C VAL A 86 -10.65 -15.35 30.00
N ALA A 87 -11.67 -15.08 29.20
CA ALA A 87 -11.58 -14.15 28.10
C ALA A 87 -11.41 -12.74 28.66
N SER A 88 -10.19 -12.19 28.60
CA SER A 88 -9.93 -10.82 29.00
C SER A 88 -10.14 -9.89 27.81
N LYS A 89 -11.06 -8.92 27.95
CA LYS A 89 -11.16 -7.79 27.02
C LYS A 89 -9.99 -6.84 27.28
N VAL A 90 -9.08 -6.79 26.33
CA VAL A 90 -7.94 -5.89 26.39
C VAL A 90 -8.28 -4.67 25.53
N ARG A 91 -8.45 -3.50 26.13
CA ARG A 91 -8.63 -2.23 25.41
C ARG A 91 -7.28 -1.55 25.23
N PHE A 92 -6.87 -1.36 24.00
CA PHE A 92 -5.80 -0.44 23.61
C PHE A 92 -6.41 0.92 23.31
N ASP A 93 -6.27 1.85 24.21
CA ASP A 93 -6.46 3.27 23.89
C ASP A 93 -5.13 3.79 23.37
N LEU A 94 -4.87 3.51 22.10
CA LEU A 94 -3.74 4.08 21.40
C LEU A 94 -4.15 5.49 20.97
N ASP A 95 -3.80 6.48 21.79
CA ASP A 95 -3.68 7.89 21.37
C ASP A 95 -2.57 7.99 20.32
N LEU A 96 -2.75 7.30 19.19
CA LEU A 96 -1.91 7.51 18.03
C LEU A 96 -2.35 8.82 17.39
N PRO A 97 -1.43 9.78 17.24
CA PRO A 97 -1.75 11.02 16.56
C PRO A 97 -2.33 10.66 15.21
N SER A 98 -3.58 11.03 14.98
CA SER A 98 -4.30 10.76 13.74
C SER A 98 -3.49 11.39 12.60
N ALA A 99 -2.84 10.55 11.81
CA ALA A 99 -2.14 10.99 10.60
C ALA A 99 -3.09 11.69 9.60
N ALA A 100 -4.40 11.65 9.87
CA ALA A 100 -5.46 12.14 9.00
C ALA A 100 -6.07 13.47 9.45
N GLU A 101 -5.67 14.05 10.58
CA GLU A 101 -6.25 15.32 11.03
C GLU A 101 -5.95 16.48 10.08
N ASP A 102 -4.84 16.38 9.33
CA ASP A 102 -4.41 17.41 8.39
C ASP A 102 -4.82 17.15 6.94
N ASP A 103 -5.42 15.98 6.64
CA ASP A 103 -5.78 15.61 5.28
C ASP A 103 -7.20 16.03 4.93
N VAL A 104 -7.39 16.51 3.69
CA VAL A 104 -8.70 16.89 3.17
C VAL A 104 -9.39 15.66 2.56
N VAL A 105 -10.58 15.35 3.06
CA VAL A 105 -11.42 14.28 2.52
C VAL A 105 -12.07 14.74 1.22
N LEU A 106 -11.91 13.97 0.15
CA LEU A 106 -12.43 14.23 -1.18
C LEU A 106 -13.77 13.51 -1.40
N GLY A 107 -14.83 13.96 -0.74
CA GLY A 107 -16.18 13.43 -0.93
C GLY A 107 -16.65 12.40 0.08
N ASP A 108 -17.82 11.83 -0.14
CA ASP A 108 -18.43 10.81 0.70
C ASP A 108 -17.74 9.47 0.49
N GLY A 109 -17.53 8.70 1.55
CA GLY A 109 -16.81 7.43 1.47
C GLY A 109 -17.37 6.47 0.41
N ILE A 110 -16.48 5.86 -0.35
CA ILE A 110 -16.78 4.95 -1.46
C ILE A 110 -17.01 3.55 -0.91
N PRO A 111 -18.17 2.93 -1.12
CA PRO A 111 -18.42 1.56 -0.76
C PRO A 111 -17.65 0.62 -1.69
N LEU A 112 -16.98 -0.38 -1.14
CA LEU A 112 -16.22 -1.39 -1.89
C LEU A 112 -16.56 -2.78 -1.39
N PRO A 113 -16.53 -3.79 -2.28
CA PRO A 113 -16.72 -5.17 -1.88
C PRO A 113 -15.44 -5.74 -1.23
N GLU A 114 -15.63 -6.82 -0.46
CA GLU A 114 -14.56 -7.58 0.16
C GLU A 114 -14.85 -9.07 0.04
N TRP A 115 -13.82 -9.88 -0.23
CA TRP A 115 -13.95 -11.32 -0.40
C TRP A 115 -13.82 -12.06 0.93
N ASP A 116 -14.91 -12.71 1.33
CA ASP A 116 -14.90 -13.62 2.47
C ASP A 116 -14.59 -15.05 1.99
N TYR A 117 -13.36 -15.51 2.20
CA TYR A 117 -12.93 -16.85 1.80
C TYR A 117 -13.61 -17.97 2.57
N ARG A 118 -14.11 -17.69 3.80
CA ARG A 118 -14.78 -18.68 4.64
C ARG A 118 -16.17 -18.98 4.11
N LYS A 119 -16.86 -17.94 3.65
CA LYS A 119 -18.20 -18.04 3.06
C LYS A 119 -18.15 -18.25 1.55
N ASN A 120 -16.97 -18.12 0.94
CA ASN A 120 -16.76 -18.13 -0.52
C ASN A 120 -17.70 -17.13 -1.23
N LEU A 121 -17.80 -15.93 -0.68
CA LEU A 121 -18.73 -14.90 -1.12
C LEU A 121 -18.05 -13.53 -1.17
N LEU A 122 -18.38 -12.75 -2.22
CA LEU A 122 -18.04 -11.34 -2.28
C LEU A 122 -19.11 -10.56 -1.52
N LEU A 123 -18.69 -9.93 -0.42
CA LEU A 123 -19.57 -9.09 0.41
C LEU A 123 -19.62 -7.70 -0.20
N GLU A 124 -20.75 -7.36 -0.79
CA GLU A 124 -20.99 -6.04 -1.36
C GLU A 124 -21.02 -4.96 -0.28
N ASP A 125 -20.53 -3.77 -0.61
CA ASP A 125 -20.54 -2.59 0.29
C ASP A 125 -19.95 -2.84 1.69
N HIS A 126 -19.03 -3.78 1.81
CA HIS A 126 -18.47 -4.20 3.10
C HIS A 126 -17.41 -3.25 3.65
N VAL A 127 -16.73 -2.54 2.77
CA VAL A 127 -15.62 -1.62 3.10
C VAL A 127 -15.97 -0.20 2.71
N ARG A 128 -15.58 0.77 3.54
CA ARG A 128 -15.67 2.20 3.23
C ARG A 128 -14.29 2.79 2.99
N LEU A 129 -14.07 3.32 1.79
CA LEU A 129 -12.83 3.97 1.39
C LEU A 129 -13.06 5.48 1.25
N ALA A 130 -12.21 6.27 1.91
CA ALA A 130 -12.18 7.72 1.76
C ALA A 130 -10.97 8.12 0.90
N GLU A 131 -11.21 8.89 -0.15
CA GLU A 131 -10.13 9.55 -0.89
C GLU A 131 -9.68 10.79 -0.11
N LEU A 132 -8.39 10.96 0.04
CA LEU A 132 -7.75 12.02 0.80
C LEU A 132 -6.69 12.70 -0.05
N THR A 133 -6.46 13.98 0.22
CA THR A 133 -5.30 14.70 -0.28
C THR A 133 -4.68 15.51 0.85
N PRO A 134 -3.35 15.64 0.93
CA PRO A 134 -2.72 16.51 1.92
C PRO A 134 -3.28 17.92 1.84
N SER A 135 -3.58 18.53 3.00
CA SER A 135 -4.11 19.89 3.06
C SER A 135 -3.13 20.90 2.45
N ILE A 136 -3.64 21.87 1.72
CA ILE A 136 -2.86 23.00 1.19
C ILE A 136 -2.22 23.81 2.35
N HIS A 137 -2.85 23.77 3.52
CA HIS A 137 -2.37 24.46 4.71
C HIS A 137 -1.34 23.66 5.51
N ASP A 138 -1.10 22.38 5.17
CA ASP A 138 -0.01 21.61 5.79
C ASP A 138 1.33 22.16 5.29
N PRO A 139 2.19 22.72 6.18
CA PRO A 139 3.49 23.23 5.80
C PRO A 139 4.38 22.19 5.13
N ARG A 140 4.14 20.90 5.41
CA ARG A 140 4.88 19.77 4.81
C ARG A 140 4.47 19.52 3.36
N ALA A 141 3.24 19.86 3.00
CA ALA A 141 2.72 19.76 1.63
C ALA A 141 3.05 21.01 0.78
N ALA A 142 3.82 21.95 1.32
CA ALA A 142 4.26 23.12 0.57
C ALA A 142 5.04 22.70 -0.69
N PRO A 143 4.86 23.42 -1.81
CA PRO A 143 5.59 23.12 -3.04
C PRO A 143 7.10 23.07 -2.75
N CYS A 144 7.75 21.99 -3.16
CA CYS A 144 9.17 21.78 -2.92
C CYS A 144 9.90 21.28 -4.17
N ALA A 145 11.14 21.67 -4.32
CA ALA A 145 12.03 21.11 -5.33
C ALA A 145 12.45 19.69 -4.94
N LEU A 146 12.95 18.93 -5.92
CA LEU A 146 13.50 17.60 -5.67
C LEU A 146 14.63 17.69 -4.62
N PRO A 147 14.62 16.86 -3.56
CA PRO A 147 15.66 16.82 -2.55
C PRO A 147 17.06 16.63 -3.15
N GLU A 148 18.06 17.25 -2.55
CA GLU A 148 19.40 17.31 -3.13
C GLU A 148 20.05 15.94 -3.26
N HIS A 149 19.86 15.05 -2.27
CA HIS A 149 20.38 13.69 -2.29
C HIS A 149 19.83 12.84 -3.45
N LEU A 150 18.65 13.17 -3.99
CA LEU A 150 18.04 12.47 -5.12
C LEU A 150 18.44 13.02 -6.49
N ARG A 151 18.92 14.25 -6.59
CA ARG A 151 19.17 14.93 -7.87
C ARG A 151 20.14 14.19 -8.79
N ARG A 152 21.18 13.57 -8.23
CA ARG A 152 22.13 12.78 -9.02
C ARG A 152 21.50 11.53 -9.62
N THR A 153 20.74 10.81 -8.80
CA THR A 153 20.03 9.61 -9.22
C THR A 153 18.93 9.93 -10.22
N ALA A 154 18.16 11.00 -9.98
CA ALA A 154 17.12 11.47 -10.90
C ALA A 154 17.69 11.81 -12.29
N ARG A 155 18.81 12.53 -12.36
CA ARG A 155 19.48 12.85 -13.64
C ARG A 155 19.93 11.60 -14.39
N ARG A 156 20.42 10.57 -13.67
CA ARG A 156 20.81 9.29 -14.28
C ARG A 156 19.57 8.56 -14.82
N LEU A 157 18.52 8.45 -14.02
CA LEU A 157 17.25 7.82 -14.43
C LEU A 157 16.63 8.56 -15.61
N HIS A 158 16.61 9.88 -15.60
CA HIS A 158 16.07 10.68 -16.69
C HIS A 158 16.74 10.34 -18.03
N ARG A 159 18.09 10.23 -18.07
CA ARG A 159 18.82 9.83 -19.29
C ARG A 159 18.48 8.40 -19.74
N GLN A 160 18.41 7.47 -18.79
CA GLN A 160 18.05 6.07 -19.08
C GLN A 160 16.63 5.95 -19.62
N PHE A 161 15.70 6.69 -19.05
CA PHE A 161 14.30 6.65 -19.43
C PHE A 161 14.01 7.43 -20.71
N ALA A 162 14.68 8.53 -20.94
CA ALA A 162 14.61 9.23 -22.23
C ALA A 162 15.01 8.33 -23.39
N ALA A 163 15.95 7.41 -23.19
CA ALA A 163 16.34 6.42 -24.19
C ALA A 163 15.27 5.34 -24.44
N LEU A 164 14.29 5.16 -23.53
CA LEU A 164 13.15 4.24 -23.71
C LEU A 164 12.01 4.87 -24.51
N THR A 165 12.04 6.19 -24.71
CA THR A 165 11.05 6.86 -25.54
C THR A 165 11.18 6.38 -26.97
N PRO A 166 10.15 5.81 -27.61
CA PRO A 166 10.24 5.33 -28.97
C PRO A 166 10.62 6.50 -29.89
N GLY A 167 11.66 6.30 -30.64
CA GLY A 167 12.04 7.23 -31.69
C GLY A 167 10.95 7.37 -32.74
N ARG A 168 11.00 8.46 -33.50
CA ARG A 168 10.19 8.60 -34.71
C ARG A 168 10.62 7.50 -35.68
N ARG A 169 9.65 6.76 -36.23
CA ARG A 169 9.90 5.75 -37.27
C ARG A 169 9.38 6.22 -38.61
N TRP A 170 10.20 6.13 -39.61
CA TRP A 170 9.75 6.30 -40.98
C TRP A 170 9.01 5.06 -41.44
N LEU A 171 7.74 5.22 -41.78
CA LEU A 171 6.94 4.20 -42.44
C LEU A 171 7.12 4.42 -43.93
N LYS A 172 7.60 3.37 -44.64
CA LYS A 172 7.69 3.33 -46.11
C LYS A 172 6.34 2.87 -46.71
N ALA A 173 6.23 3.06 -48.00
CA ALA A 173 5.07 2.58 -48.76
C ALA A 173 3.73 3.16 -48.27
N GLN A 174 3.71 4.47 -48.03
CA GLN A 174 2.49 5.17 -47.65
C GLN A 174 1.88 5.87 -48.87
N VAL A 175 0.55 5.96 -48.93
CA VAL A 175 -0.18 6.69 -49.98
C VAL A 175 -0.06 8.20 -49.78
N ASP A 176 0.15 8.63 -48.54
CA ASP A 176 0.34 10.03 -48.15
C ASP A 176 1.45 10.15 -47.10
N GLY A 177 2.20 11.25 -47.07
CA GLY A 177 3.32 11.42 -46.16
C GLY A 177 4.03 12.74 -46.29
N THR A 178 5.00 12.97 -45.38
CA THR A 178 5.78 14.21 -45.31
C THR A 178 6.94 14.27 -46.30
N GLU A 179 7.44 13.10 -46.76
CA GLU A 179 8.55 12.97 -47.70
C GLU A 179 8.25 11.89 -48.74
N LEU A 180 8.90 11.99 -49.92
CA LEU A 180 8.83 10.98 -50.97
C LEU A 180 9.87 9.88 -50.74
N ASP A 181 9.47 8.61 -50.86
CA ASP A 181 10.40 7.49 -50.95
C ASP A 181 10.99 7.46 -52.39
N LEU A 182 12.18 7.97 -52.53
CA LEU A 182 12.86 8.07 -53.85
C LEU A 182 12.97 6.69 -54.53
N ASP A 183 13.19 5.62 -53.77
CA ASP A 183 13.26 4.27 -54.34
C ASP A 183 11.89 3.82 -54.87
N ALA A 184 10.80 4.19 -54.19
CA ALA A 184 9.44 3.89 -54.63
C ALA A 184 9.07 4.72 -55.88
N VAL A 185 9.48 5.99 -55.91
CA VAL A 185 9.28 6.87 -57.09
C VAL A 185 9.99 6.32 -58.31
N VAL A 186 11.25 5.89 -58.18
CA VAL A 186 12.04 5.30 -59.29
C VAL A 186 11.36 4.00 -59.76
N ARG A 187 10.91 3.14 -58.85
CA ARG A 187 10.18 1.94 -59.24
C ARG A 187 8.90 2.25 -59.99
N ALA A 188 8.09 3.18 -59.50
CA ALA A 188 6.85 3.59 -60.15
C ALA A 188 7.09 4.23 -61.53
N ALA A 189 8.19 4.97 -61.72
CA ALA A 189 8.57 5.49 -63.01
C ALA A 189 8.98 4.36 -63.98
N THR A 190 9.71 3.35 -63.50
CA THR A 190 10.08 2.16 -64.28
C THR A 190 8.86 1.34 -64.67
N ASP A 191 7.93 1.09 -63.75
CA ASP A 191 6.71 0.36 -64.03
C ASP A 191 5.87 1.06 -65.10
N ARG A 192 5.73 2.38 -64.98
CA ARG A 192 5.03 3.18 -66.01
C ARG A 192 5.71 3.11 -67.36
N ALA A 193 7.03 3.13 -67.44
CA ALA A 193 7.78 3.03 -68.67
C ALA A 193 7.70 1.65 -69.32
N THR A 194 7.50 0.59 -68.52
CA THR A 194 7.36 -0.79 -68.98
C THR A 194 5.89 -1.24 -69.16
N GLY A 195 4.94 -0.31 -69.00
CA GLY A 195 3.52 -0.58 -69.19
C GLY A 195 2.83 -1.30 -68.03
N HIS A 196 3.47 -1.39 -66.88
CA HIS A 196 2.91 -1.90 -65.67
C HIS A 196 2.18 -0.79 -64.87
N HIS A 197 1.23 -1.19 -64.03
CA HIS A 197 0.52 -0.26 -63.17
C HIS A 197 1.42 0.16 -62.02
N PRO A 198 1.80 1.45 -61.87
CA PRO A 198 2.66 1.90 -60.78
C PRO A 198 1.90 1.88 -59.46
N SER A 199 2.61 1.62 -58.33
CA SER A 199 2.05 1.73 -57.01
C SER A 199 1.87 3.21 -56.62
N ASP A 200 0.75 3.51 -55.95
CA ASP A 200 0.48 4.85 -55.37
C ASP A 200 1.19 5.07 -54.03
N GLN A 201 1.86 4.06 -53.48
CA GLN A 201 2.57 4.10 -52.19
C GLN A 201 3.97 4.70 -52.33
N LEU A 202 4.02 5.99 -52.57
CA LEU A 202 5.26 6.71 -52.92
C LEU A 202 5.84 7.54 -51.75
N TYR A 203 5.13 7.58 -50.62
CA TYR A 203 5.48 8.47 -49.52
C TYR A 203 6.12 7.78 -48.35
N LEU A 204 6.91 8.55 -47.60
CA LEU A 204 7.39 8.27 -46.26
C LEU A 204 6.54 9.07 -45.27
N SER A 205 5.99 8.42 -44.30
CA SER A 205 5.30 9.06 -43.18
C SER A 205 6.14 8.93 -41.90
N LEU A 206 6.34 10.05 -41.21
CA LEU A 206 7.04 10.07 -39.93
C LEU A 206 6.05 9.80 -38.81
N GLU A 207 5.89 8.53 -38.42
CA GLU A 207 5.04 8.17 -37.33
C GLU A 207 5.77 8.36 -35.99
N LYS A 208 5.19 9.22 -35.15
CA LYS A 208 5.58 9.31 -33.75
C LYS A 208 4.90 8.17 -32.99
N ARG A 209 5.64 7.12 -32.71
CA ARG A 209 5.13 6.03 -31.89
C ARG A 209 5.03 6.53 -30.45
N GLU A 210 3.83 6.88 -30.02
CA GLU A 210 3.58 7.21 -28.61
C GLU A 210 3.47 5.93 -27.80
N ARG A 211 4.00 5.96 -26.58
CA ARG A 211 3.78 4.86 -25.63
C ARG A 211 2.36 4.99 -25.10
N ASP A 212 1.56 3.98 -25.37
CA ASP A 212 0.15 3.94 -24.93
C ASP A 212 0.06 3.21 -23.60
N LEU A 213 0.60 3.85 -22.55
CA LEU A 213 0.75 3.31 -21.21
C LEU A 213 0.12 4.23 -20.17
N ALA A 214 -0.58 3.64 -19.21
CA ALA A 214 -1.01 4.30 -17.98
C ALA A 214 -0.52 3.51 -16.77
N CYS A 215 0.15 4.17 -15.85
CA CYS A 215 0.68 3.55 -14.64
C CYS A 215 0.14 4.23 -13.39
N LEU A 216 -0.39 3.45 -12.44
CA LEU A 216 -0.69 3.93 -11.11
C LEU A 216 0.26 3.26 -10.12
N ALA A 217 1.06 4.07 -9.41
CA ALA A 217 1.84 3.59 -8.29
C ALA A 217 1.03 3.74 -7.00
N LEU A 218 0.86 2.63 -6.30
CA LEU A 218 0.10 2.53 -5.05
C LEU A 218 1.04 2.14 -3.91
N ALA A 219 1.33 3.08 -3.03
CA ALA A 219 2.25 2.87 -1.91
C ALA A 219 1.49 2.53 -0.62
N ASP A 220 1.91 1.49 0.05
CA ASP A 220 1.49 1.16 1.41
C ASP A 220 2.09 2.16 2.39
N LEU A 221 1.23 2.79 3.19
CA LEU A 221 1.61 3.79 4.19
C LEU A 221 1.30 3.29 5.61
N SER A 222 1.28 1.99 5.84
CA SER A 222 0.96 1.41 7.15
C SER A 222 2.02 1.75 8.22
N LEU A 223 1.73 1.44 9.49
CA LEU A 223 2.65 1.73 10.60
C LEU A 223 3.98 0.99 10.52
N SER A 224 4.03 -0.15 9.82
CA SER A 224 5.28 -0.86 9.56
C SER A 224 6.27 0.04 8.81
N THR A 225 5.77 1.00 8.02
CA THR A 225 6.60 1.99 7.31
C THR A 225 7.30 3.00 8.23
N ASP A 226 6.88 3.13 9.49
CA ASP A 226 7.57 3.97 10.48
C ASP A 226 8.79 3.28 11.12
N SER A 227 9.03 2.01 10.80
CA SER A 227 10.21 1.29 11.27
C SER A 227 11.51 1.84 10.66
N TRP A 228 12.61 1.75 11.42
CA TRP A 228 13.92 2.18 10.95
C TRP A 228 14.56 1.10 10.09
N VAL A 229 14.97 1.47 8.89
CA VAL A 229 15.71 0.62 7.95
C VAL A 229 17.20 0.67 8.24
N SER A 230 17.68 1.85 8.60
CA SER A 230 19.05 2.14 8.97
C SER A 230 19.06 3.11 10.15
N SER A 231 20.22 3.43 10.71
CA SER A 231 20.36 4.43 11.76
C SER A 231 19.89 5.84 11.37
N GLU A 232 19.67 6.10 10.07
CA GLU A 232 19.39 7.43 9.54
C GLU A 232 18.11 7.52 8.71
N ALA A 233 17.48 6.39 8.28
CA ALA A 233 16.32 6.40 7.41
C ALA A 233 15.20 5.50 7.92
N ARG A 234 13.96 6.00 7.83
CA ARG A 234 12.73 5.23 8.04
C ARG A 234 12.24 4.67 6.71
N VAL A 235 11.47 3.58 6.75
CA VAL A 235 10.83 3.02 5.55
C VAL A 235 9.97 4.05 4.83
N ILE A 236 9.26 4.92 5.57
CA ILE A 236 8.43 5.97 4.97
C ILE A 236 9.27 6.96 4.14
N ASP A 237 10.49 7.28 4.56
CA ASP A 237 11.38 8.16 3.81
C ASP A 237 11.85 7.48 2.52
N VAL A 238 12.14 6.18 2.59
CA VAL A 238 12.46 5.37 1.41
C VAL A 238 11.29 5.32 0.42
N ILE A 239 10.05 5.21 0.90
CA ILE A 239 8.84 5.27 0.06
C ILE A 239 8.69 6.64 -0.59
N ARG A 240 8.87 7.74 0.17
CA ARG A 240 8.86 9.11 -0.39
C ARG A 240 9.88 9.27 -1.50
N ASP A 241 11.14 8.89 -1.24
CA ASP A 241 12.23 8.96 -2.21
C ASP A 241 11.94 8.10 -3.45
N SER A 242 11.33 6.92 -3.26
CA SER A 242 10.94 6.02 -4.35
C SER A 242 9.87 6.64 -5.24
N LEU A 243 8.83 7.23 -4.66
CA LEU A 243 7.77 7.91 -5.42
C LEU A 243 8.29 9.15 -6.15
N LEU A 244 9.19 9.92 -5.53
CA LEU A 244 9.82 11.07 -6.17
C LEU A 244 10.65 10.66 -7.38
N LEU A 245 11.57 9.69 -7.23
CA LEU A 245 12.41 9.20 -8.33
C LEU A 245 11.60 8.50 -9.42
N PHE A 246 10.55 7.79 -9.05
CA PHE A 246 9.62 7.18 -10.00
C PHE A 246 8.90 8.24 -10.84
N GLY A 247 8.38 9.29 -10.19
CA GLY A 247 7.76 10.42 -10.90
C GLY A 247 8.72 11.12 -11.87
N GLU A 248 9.97 11.36 -11.44
CA GLU A 248 11.01 11.95 -12.31
C GLU A 248 11.33 11.04 -13.51
N ALA A 249 11.38 9.73 -13.32
CA ALA A 249 11.63 8.78 -14.40
C ALA A 249 10.47 8.74 -15.41
N LEU A 250 9.22 8.72 -14.94
CA LEU A 250 8.05 8.71 -15.81
C LEU A 250 7.85 10.04 -16.55
N LEU A 251 8.22 11.15 -15.93
CA LEU A 251 8.25 12.44 -16.61
C LEU A 251 9.18 12.42 -17.84
N ALA A 252 10.29 11.67 -17.76
CA ALA A 252 11.24 11.55 -18.86
C ALA A 252 10.71 10.73 -20.05
N THR A 253 9.85 9.74 -19.81
CA THR A 253 9.22 8.95 -20.87
C THR A 253 7.98 9.62 -21.47
N GLY A 254 7.37 10.55 -20.74
CA GLY A 254 6.09 11.14 -21.10
C GLY A 254 4.89 10.19 -20.91
N ASP A 255 5.06 9.09 -20.18
CA ASP A 255 3.98 8.15 -19.88
C ASP A 255 2.95 8.80 -18.95
N SER A 256 1.67 8.43 -19.11
CA SER A 256 0.61 8.88 -18.21
C SER A 256 0.67 8.12 -16.88
N PHE A 257 0.71 8.84 -15.75
CA PHE A 257 0.82 8.19 -14.45
C PHE A 257 0.12 8.92 -13.31
N ALA A 258 -0.26 8.16 -12.30
CA ALA A 258 -0.76 8.62 -11.01
C ALA A 258 0.08 8.05 -9.87
N LEU A 259 0.16 8.79 -8.76
CA LEU A 259 0.82 8.39 -7.54
C LEU A 259 -0.18 8.46 -6.40
N CYS A 260 -0.36 7.34 -5.71
CA CYS A 260 -1.31 7.20 -4.62
C CYS A 260 -0.67 6.47 -3.45
N GLY A 261 -1.20 6.71 -2.26
CA GLY A 261 -0.87 5.95 -1.06
C GLY A 261 -2.13 5.39 -0.43
N PHE A 262 -2.01 4.40 0.45
CA PHE A 262 -3.14 3.90 1.19
C PHE A 262 -2.75 3.43 2.58
N SER A 263 -3.71 3.47 3.48
CA SER A 263 -3.65 2.87 4.81
C SER A 263 -5.07 2.55 5.28
N SER A 264 -5.23 1.80 6.36
CA SER A 264 -6.57 1.47 6.86
C SER A 264 -6.63 1.43 8.38
N VAL A 265 -7.84 1.65 8.91
CA VAL A 265 -8.21 1.39 10.29
C VAL A 265 -9.59 0.75 10.25
N LYS A 266 -9.63 -0.56 10.28
CA LYS A 266 -10.86 -1.35 10.10
C LYS A 266 -11.49 -1.14 8.71
N ARG A 267 -12.52 -1.94 8.40
CA ARG A 267 -13.27 -1.86 7.13
C ARG A 267 -13.99 -0.53 6.90
N SER A 268 -14.31 0.20 7.96
CA SER A 268 -15.06 1.46 7.88
C SER A 268 -14.20 2.67 7.52
N ASN A 269 -12.87 2.56 7.57
CA ASN A 269 -11.97 3.68 7.37
C ASN A 269 -10.72 3.26 6.60
N VAL A 270 -10.89 2.96 5.32
CA VAL A 270 -9.77 2.78 4.39
C VAL A 270 -9.46 4.12 3.76
N ARG A 271 -8.23 4.57 3.91
CA ARG A 271 -7.72 5.86 3.44
C ARG A 271 -6.95 5.68 2.15
N PHE A 272 -7.31 6.43 1.14
CA PHE A 272 -6.65 6.42 -0.16
C PHE A 272 -6.15 7.83 -0.49
N HIS A 273 -4.85 8.02 -0.38
CA HIS A 273 -4.20 9.31 -0.54
C HIS A 273 -3.87 9.56 -2.01
N ARG A 274 -4.46 10.61 -2.58
CA ARG A 274 -4.19 11.06 -3.95
C ARG A 274 -3.04 12.07 -3.93
N LEU A 275 -1.85 11.63 -4.32
CA LEU A 275 -0.64 12.45 -4.31
C LEU A 275 -0.45 13.18 -5.64
N LYS A 276 -0.72 12.48 -6.76
CA LYS A 276 -0.73 13.01 -8.11
C LYS A 276 -1.71 12.23 -8.97
N ASP A 277 -2.66 12.91 -9.58
CA ASP A 277 -3.63 12.32 -10.51
C ASP A 277 -3.11 12.28 -11.95
N PHE A 278 -3.77 11.47 -12.80
CA PHE A 278 -3.40 11.33 -14.21
C PHE A 278 -3.43 12.64 -15.00
N ASP A 279 -4.39 13.52 -14.71
CA ASP A 279 -4.59 14.82 -15.34
C ASP A 279 -3.71 15.94 -14.79
N GLN A 280 -3.01 15.69 -13.69
CA GLN A 280 -2.11 16.66 -13.04
C GLN A 280 -0.68 16.54 -13.61
N ARG A 281 0.04 17.67 -13.58
CA ARG A 281 1.47 17.68 -13.85
C ARG A 281 2.25 17.20 -12.61
N PHE A 282 3.37 16.56 -12.86
CA PHE A 282 4.35 16.24 -11.81
C PHE A 282 5.26 17.47 -11.60
N ASP A 283 4.85 18.33 -10.70
CA ASP A 283 5.49 19.61 -10.37
C ASP A 283 5.90 19.68 -8.88
N ASP A 284 6.36 20.84 -8.45
CA ASP A 284 6.77 21.07 -7.06
C ASP A 284 5.61 20.88 -6.07
N ARG A 285 4.36 21.10 -6.48
CA ARG A 285 3.17 20.83 -5.66
C ARG A 285 2.96 19.33 -5.46
N ALA A 286 3.12 18.55 -6.53
CA ALA A 286 3.04 17.09 -6.43
C ALA A 286 4.16 16.53 -5.53
N ARG A 287 5.39 17.06 -5.66
CA ARG A 287 6.50 16.70 -4.77
C ARG A 287 6.19 17.06 -3.31
N GLY A 288 5.63 18.23 -3.06
CA GLY A 288 5.20 18.65 -1.72
C GLY A 288 4.20 17.67 -1.10
N ARG A 289 3.18 17.24 -1.85
CA ARG A 289 2.22 16.22 -1.38
C ARG A 289 2.90 14.88 -1.04
N ILE A 290 3.87 14.45 -1.84
CA ILE A 290 4.65 13.23 -1.53
C ILE A 290 5.47 13.42 -0.24
N MET A 291 6.08 14.58 -0.05
CA MET A 291 6.84 14.86 1.19
C MET A 291 5.95 14.94 2.43
N ALA A 292 4.68 15.28 2.28
CA ALA A 292 3.70 15.32 3.36
C ALA A 292 3.16 13.95 3.81
N ILE A 293 3.48 12.86 3.10
CA ILE A 293 3.04 11.51 3.45
C ILE A 293 3.43 11.21 4.90
N LYS A 294 2.48 10.69 5.67
CA LYS A 294 2.67 10.24 7.04
C LYS A 294 2.41 8.74 7.14
N PRO A 295 3.06 8.01 8.06
CA PRO A 295 2.69 6.63 8.35
C PRO A 295 1.23 6.54 8.76
N GLY A 296 0.50 5.57 8.18
CA GLY A 296 -0.88 5.25 8.52
C GLY A 296 -0.92 4.17 9.61
N TYR A 297 -1.94 3.30 9.57
CA TYR A 297 -2.13 2.29 10.61
C TYR A 297 -1.91 0.86 10.08
N TYR A 298 -2.80 0.39 9.21
CA TYR A 298 -2.86 -1.00 8.74
C TYR A 298 -2.99 -1.08 7.23
N THR A 299 -2.96 -2.30 6.70
CA THR A 299 -2.86 -2.60 5.26
C THR A 299 -4.04 -3.44 4.77
N ARG A 300 -5.19 -2.81 4.44
CA ARG A 300 -6.31 -3.46 3.74
C ARG A 300 -6.10 -3.35 2.23
N LEU A 301 -5.18 -4.15 1.72
CA LEU A 301 -4.66 -4.04 0.36
C LEU A 301 -5.72 -4.36 -0.71
N GLY A 302 -6.63 -5.31 -0.46
CA GLY A 302 -7.66 -5.69 -1.44
C GLY A 302 -8.57 -4.52 -1.83
N ALA A 303 -9.04 -3.74 -0.86
CA ALA A 303 -9.85 -2.53 -1.12
C ALA A 303 -9.07 -1.48 -1.92
N ALA A 304 -7.81 -1.25 -1.55
CA ALA A 304 -6.95 -0.29 -2.26
C ALA A 304 -6.69 -0.71 -3.71
N ILE A 305 -6.47 -2.00 -3.98
CA ILE A 305 -6.31 -2.54 -5.35
C ILE A 305 -7.59 -2.35 -6.17
N ARG A 306 -8.77 -2.67 -5.62
CA ARG A 306 -10.05 -2.51 -6.32
C ARG A 306 -10.29 -1.06 -6.70
N HIS A 307 -10.04 -0.14 -5.77
CA HIS A 307 -10.19 1.29 -6.06
C HIS A 307 -9.18 1.80 -7.10
N ALA A 308 -7.90 1.46 -6.95
CA ALA A 308 -6.85 1.79 -7.93
C ALA A 308 -7.17 1.23 -9.32
N THR A 309 -7.71 0.01 -9.38
CA THR A 309 -8.17 -0.61 -10.64
C THR A 309 -9.29 0.21 -11.28
N THR A 310 -10.25 0.71 -10.49
CA THR A 310 -11.32 1.56 -11.00
C THR A 310 -10.80 2.89 -11.56
N ILE A 311 -9.75 3.47 -10.96
CA ILE A 311 -9.09 4.67 -11.47
C ILE A 311 -8.39 4.38 -12.81
N LEU A 312 -7.66 3.25 -12.89
CA LEU A 312 -6.96 2.83 -14.11
C LEU A 312 -7.92 2.46 -15.25
N ASP A 313 -9.08 1.91 -14.94
CA ASP A 313 -10.09 1.54 -15.93
C ASP A 313 -10.64 2.73 -16.71
N ARG A 314 -10.61 3.92 -16.12
CA ARG A 314 -11.00 5.18 -16.76
C ARG A 314 -9.93 5.69 -17.73
N GLN A 315 -8.72 5.13 -17.72
CA GLN A 315 -7.62 5.55 -18.60
C GLN A 315 -7.74 4.85 -19.95
N ARG A 316 -7.68 5.64 -21.03
CA ARG A 316 -7.72 5.16 -22.41
C ARG A 316 -6.31 4.75 -22.87
N ALA A 317 -5.71 3.77 -22.18
CA ALA A 317 -4.38 3.28 -22.51
C ALA A 317 -4.44 1.79 -22.85
N ALA A 318 -3.68 1.36 -23.86
CA ALA A 318 -3.61 -0.03 -24.29
C ALA A 318 -3.00 -0.94 -23.19
N ARG A 319 -2.04 -0.41 -22.42
CA ARG A 319 -1.46 -1.11 -21.27
C ARG A 319 -1.67 -0.29 -20.00
N ARG A 320 -2.29 -0.91 -19.01
CA ARG A 320 -2.57 -0.31 -17.71
C ARG A 320 -1.84 -1.10 -16.64
N ILE A 321 -0.95 -0.44 -15.92
CA ILE A 321 -0.07 -1.06 -14.93
C ILE A 321 -0.44 -0.52 -13.54
N LEU A 322 -0.69 -1.42 -12.59
CA LEU A 322 -0.82 -1.13 -11.18
C LEU A 322 0.45 -1.58 -10.47
N LEU A 323 1.31 -0.62 -10.13
CA LEU A 323 2.55 -0.87 -9.42
C LEU A 323 2.33 -0.67 -7.93
N ILE A 324 2.41 -1.75 -7.15
CA ILE A 324 2.14 -1.76 -5.72
C ILE A 324 3.47 -1.78 -4.96
N LEU A 325 3.62 -0.88 -4.01
CA LEU A 325 4.72 -0.86 -3.05
C LEU A 325 4.18 -1.28 -1.69
N SER A 326 4.67 -2.37 -1.14
CA SER A 326 4.24 -2.87 0.17
C SER A 326 5.45 -3.29 1.00
N ASP A 327 5.37 -3.11 2.29
CA ASP A 327 6.41 -3.47 3.25
C ASP A 327 6.05 -4.69 4.10
N GLY A 328 4.83 -5.25 3.92
CA GLY A 328 4.37 -6.38 4.72
C GLY A 328 3.14 -7.11 4.17
N LYS A 329 2.64 -8.02 4.98
CA LYS A 329 1.42 -8.79 4.70
C LYS A 329 0.17 -7.93 4.88
N PRO A 330 -0.88 -8.15 4.07
CA PRO A 330 -2.18 -7.52 4.31
C PRO A 330 -2.71 -7.85 5.70
N ASN A 331 -2.96 -6.82 6.51
CA ASN A 331 -3.42 -6.95 7.89
C ASN A 331 -4.23 -5.72 8.35
N ASP A 332 -5.30 -5.92 9.10
CA ASP A 332 -6.07 -4.86 9.74
C ASP A 332 -6.64 -5.33 11.08
N LEU A 333 -7.12 -4.42 11.93
CA LEU A 333 -7.60 -4.66 13.30
C LEU A 333 -8.84 -5.56 13.42
N ASP A 334 -9.62 -5.64 12.36
CA ASP A 334 -10.79 -6.52 12.33
C ASP A 334 -10.42 -7.93 11.80
N LEU A 335 -11.39 -8.66 11.25
CA LEU A 335 -11.18 -10.01 10.71
C LEU A 335 -10.18 -10.10 9.53
N TYR A 336 -9.65 -8.96 9.09
CA TYR A 336 -8.71 -8.86 7.97
C TYR A 336 -7.28 -9.21 8.40
N ASP A 337 -7.10 -10.43 8.89
CA ASP A 337 -5.81 -10.93 9.38
C ASP A 337 -5.44 -12.26 8.72
N GLY A 338 -4.13 -12.49 8.58
CA GLY A 338 -3.58 -13.74 8.10
C GLY A 338 -4.16 -14.16 6.73
N ARG A 339 -4.81 -15.33 6.69
CA ARG A 339 -5.35 -15.89 5.46
C ARG A 339 -6.49 -15.04 4.85
N TYR A 340 -7.27 -14.35 5.68
CA TYR A 340 -8.39 -13.55 5.17
C TYR A 340 -7.89 -12.40 4.29
N GLY A 341 -6.94 -11.59 4.78
CA GLY A 341 -6.36 -10.50 4.03
C GLY A 341 -5.64 -10.97 2.76
N ILE A 342 -4.96 -12.13 2.83
CA ILE A 342 -4.27 -12.73 1.69
C ILE A 342 -5.28 -13.14 0.61
N GLU A 343 -6.36 -13.86 0.96
CA GLU A 343 -7.34 -14.34 -0.03
C GLU A 343 -8.16 -13.20 -0.64
N ASP A 344 -8.54 -12.18 0.15
CA ASP A 344 -9.21 -11.00 -0.41
C ASP A 344 -8.29 -10.23 -1.37
N THR A 345 -7.03 -10.05 -1.01
CA THR A 345 -6.04 -9.41 -1.89
C THR A 345 -5.83 -10.21 -3.17
N ARG A 346 -5.76 -11.55 -3.08
CA ARG A 346 -5.64 -12.43 -4.26
C ARG A 346 -6.83 -12.25 -5.21
N VAL A 347 -8.04 -12.23 -4.68
CA VAL A 347 -9.25 -12.00 -5.49
C VAL A 347 -9.20 -10.62 -6.14
N ALA A 348 -8.83 -9.57 -5.41
CA ALA A 348 -8.69 -8.22 -5.96
C ALA A 348 -7.65 -8.14 -7.10
N VAL A 349 -6.54 -8.88 -6.99
CA VAL A 349 -5.53 -9.00 -8.06
C VAL A 349 -6.10 -9.70 -9.29
N VAL A 350 -6.89 -10.76 -9.11
CA VAL A 350 -7.55 -11.46 -10.22
C VAL A 350 -8.58 -10.55 -10.90
N GLU A 351 -9.39 -9.83 -10.12
CA GLU A 351 -10.35 -8.84 -10.63
C GLU A 351 -9.66 -7.76 -11.47
N ALA A 352 -8.51 -7.23 -11.00
CA ALA A 352 -7.72 -6.26 -11.74
C ALA A 352 -7.23 -6.81 -13.09
N ARG A 353 -6.73 -8.06 -13.12
CA ARG A 353 -6.31 -8.73 -14.36
C ARG A 353 -7.46 -8.93 -15.33
N ASN A 354 -8.62 -9.33 -14.85
CA ASN A 354 -9.82 -9.52 -15.67
C ASN A 354 -10.29 -8.21 -16.31
N ARG A 355 -9.97 -7.07 -15.72
CA ARG A 355 -10.19 -5.73 -16.30
C ARG A 355 -9.03 -5.24 -17.19
N GLY A 356 -8.05 -6.10 -17.48
CA GLY A 356 -6.90 -5.76 -18.33
C GLY A 356 -5.86 -4.87 -17.67
N VAL A 357 -5.85 -4.80 -16.34
CA VAL A 357 -4.80 -4.15 -15.57
C VAL A 357 -3.71 -5.17 -15.25
N VAL A 358 -2.45 -4.76 -15.30
CA VAL A 358 -1.30 -5.60 -14.94
C VAL A 358 -0.84 -5.20 -13.53
N PRO A 359 -1.25 -5.93 -12.47
CA PRO A 359 -0.76 -5.69 -11.13
C PRO A 359 0.64 -6.28 -10.95
N PHE A 360 1.53 -5.49 -10.39
CA PHE A 360 2.89 -5.89 -10.04
C PHE A 360 3.26 -5.34 -8.66
N CYS A 361 3.74 -6.21 -7.77
CA CYS A 361 4.08 -5.84 -6.41
C CYS A 361 5.60 -5.77 -6.23
N VAL A 362 6.09 -4.67 -5.67
CA VAL A 362 7.47 -4.53 -5.20
C VAL A 362 7.43 -4.44 -3.68
N THR A 363 8.11 -5.36 -3.00
CA THR A 363 8.14 -5.40 -1.55
C THR A 363 9.55 -5.34 -0.99
N ILE A 364 9.68 -4.75 0.18
CA ILE A 364 10.88 -4.82 1.03
C ILE A 364 10.76 -5.89 2.12
N ASP A 365 9.59 -6.52 2.26
CA ASP A 365 9.38 -7.62 3.18
C ASP A 365 10.19 -8.87 2.76
N ARG A 366 11.09 -9.30 3.63
CA ARG A 366 11.93 -10.50 3.39
C ARG A 366 11.11 -11.79 3.36
N GLU A 367 9.99 -11.83 4.06
CA GLU A 367 9.05 -12.95 4.06
C GLU A 367 8.12 -12.94 2.86
N GLY A 368 8.12 -11.87 2.08
CA GLY A 368 7.27 -11.70 0.89
C GLY A 368 7.32 -12.85 -0.08
N ALA A 369 8.49 -13.51 -0.23
CA ALA A 369 8.66 -14.67 -1.09
C ALA A 369 7.75 -15.86 -0.70
N SER A 370 7.23 -15.91 0.53
CA SER A 370 6.37 -17.00 1.01
C SER A 370 4.90 -16.86 0.56
N TYR A 371 4.38 -15.64 0.43
CA TYR A 371 2.96 -15.38 0.13
C TYR A 371 2.70 -14.63 -1.19
N LEU A 372 3.63 -13.82 -1.67
CA LEU A 372 3.46 -13.05 -2.90
C LEU A 372 3.25 -13.90 -4.17
N PRO A 373 3.88 -15.08 -4.33
CA PRO A 373 3.58 -15.95 -5.47
C PRO A 373 2.11 -16.37 -5.52
N HIS A 374 1.46 -16.54 -4.35
CA HIS A 374 0.04 -16.87 -4.26
C HIS A 374 -0.84 -15.68 -4.63
N LEU A 375 -0.44 -14.46 -4.30
CA LEU A 375 -1.18 -13.22 -4.59
C LEU A 375 -1.02 -12.78 -6.05
N PHE A 376 0.21 -12.69 -6.51
CA PHE A 376 0.57 -12.04 -7.79
C PHE A 376 1.07 -13.01 -8.85
N GLY A 377 1.18 -14.30 -8.53
CA GLY A 377 1.82 -15.28 -9.41
C GLY A 377 3.35 -15.12 -9.47
N PRO A 378 4.07 -16.07 -10.12
CA PRO A 378 5.54 -16.14 -10.06
C PRO A 378 6.26 -14.96 -10.72
N ALA A 379 5.62 -14.28 -11.69
CA ALA A 379 6.18 -13.14 -12.43
C ALA A 379 5.60 -11.79 -12.01
N GLY A 380 4.67 -11.75 -11.03
CA GLY A 380 3.93 -10.55 -10.67
C GLY A 380 4.50 -9.79 -9.47
N TYR A 381 5.71 -10.13 -9.00
CA TYR A 381 6.30 -9.46 -7.85
C TYR A 381 7.83 -9.42 -7.90
N ALA A 382 8.40 -8.52 -7.10
CA ALA A 382 9.82 -8.44 -6.84
C ALA A 382 10.07 -8.17 -5.34
N VAL A 383 11.08 -8.83 -4.78
CA VAL A 383 11.51 -8.62 -3.39
C VAL A 383 12.84 -7.87 -3.39
N ILE A 384 12.87 -6.73 -2.72
CA ILE A 384 14.07 -5.91 -2.53
C ILE A 384 14.62 -6.19 -1.13
N ARG A 385 15.81 -6.75 -1.07
CA ARG A 385 16.43 -7.14 0.21
C ARG A 385 16.97 -5.97 1.01
N GLN A 386 17.36 -4.91 0.32
CA GLN A 386 17.91 -3.69 0.90
C GLN A 386 16.95 -2.54 0.57
N PRO A 387 16.18 -2.06 1.53
CA PRO A 387 15.19 -1.00 1.30
C PRO A 387 15.78 0.25 0.65
N ASP A 388 17.00 0.62 0.98
CA ASP A 388 17.70 1.79 0.39
C ASP A 388 17.87 1.70 -1.13
N GLU A 389 17.78 0.49 -1.71
CA GLU A 389 17.83 0.31 -3.16
C GLU A 389 16.48 0.59 -3.85
N LEU A 390 15.36 0.58 -3.11
CA LEU A 390 14.02 0.72 -3.66
C LEU A 390 13.87 1.97 -4.55
N PRO A 391 14.34 3.18 -4.13
CA PRO A 391 14.16 4.38 -4.94
C PRO A 391 14.81 4.28 -6.33
N ALA A 392 15.94 3.59 -6.44
CA ALA A 392 16.64 3.42 -7.72
C ALA A 392 16.12 2.23 -8.53
N ARG A 393 15.63 1.18 -7.87
CA ARG A 393 15.15 -0.06 -8.51
C ARG A 393 13.72 0.03 -9.02
N LEU A 394 12.87 0.79 -8.34
CA LEU A 394 11.46 0.90 -8.70
C LEU A 394 11.25 1.36 -10.16
N PRO A 395 11.92 2.42 -10.65
CA PRO A 395 11.83 2.79 -12.06
C PRO A 395 12.33 1.69 -13.00
N MET A 396 13.33 0.92 -12.61
CA MET A 396 13.89 -0.15 -13.44
C MET A 396 12.89 -1.32 -13.60
N PHE A 397 12.14 -1.68 -12.57
CA PHE A 397 11.05 -2.66 -12.69
C PHE A 397 9.98 -2.18 -13.68
N TYR A 398 9.60 -0.91 -13.58
CA TYR A 398 8.68 -0.32 -14.56
C TYR A 398 9.22 -0.41 -15.98
N ALA A 399 10.50 -0.08 -16.20
CA ALA A 399 11.13 -0.19 -17.52
C ALA A 399 11.12 -1.64 -18.05
N GLN A 400 11.30 -2.64 -17.19
CA GLN A 400 11.21 -4.05 -17.57
C GLN A 400 9.78 -4.47 -17.92
N LEU A 401 8.78 -4.01 -17.16
CA LEU A 401 7.36 -4.30 -17.40
C LEU A 401 6.83 -3.66 -18.70
N THR A 402 7.50 -2.63 -19.20
CA THR A 402 7.02 -1.83 -20.34
C THR A 402 7.79 -2.05 -21.66
N ARG A 403 8.74 -2.96 -21.67
CA ARG A 403 9.49 -3.39 -22.87
C ARG A 403 8.69 -4.25 -23.84
#